data_22f26e7b1d6509283866fd6afc155332
#
_entry.id   22f26e7b1d6509283866fd6afc155332
#
_cell.length_a   1.000
_cell.length_b   1.000
_cell.length_c   1.000
_cell.angle_alpha   90.00
_cell.angle_beta   90.00
_cell.angle_gamma   90.00
#
_symmetry.space_group_name_H-M   'P 1'
#
loop_
_entity.id
_entity.type
_entity.pdbx_description
1 polymer ?
#
loop_
_entity_poly.entity_id
_entity_poly.type
_entity_poly.pdbx_seq_one_letter_code
_entity_poly.pdbx_strand_id
1 'polypeptide(L)'
;MTNWIWIGSATLLCLQWILIHLSGGHPPPHWMALSSGIAIFGAAFMLSWAAELAQKDIPQALAIALLALIAVLPEYAVDMYFAWQAGKDPRYTSFAMANMTGANRLLIGVGWAAVVVTYWLKTGRKAIQLEPEHKIEIFYLGLATIYSFIIPFKGRLDLTDAAVFITIFAFYMRAASKASHVEPELEGPPAMIEHRCGEGMRRCVTLLLFLFSGFTIFIAAEPFAEGLLATGRTFGIEEFILVQWLAPLASESPEFIVAILFALRLQPGTSMGALLSSKVNQWTLLIGMLPVVFAVSAGRLGPMEMDQRQIEEMFLTAAQSL
;
A
#
# COMPACT_ATOMS: atom_id res chain seq x y z
N MET A 1 -12.33 -19.62 17.89
CA MET A 1 -13.18 -18.43 18.14
C MET A 1 -12.50 -17.15 17.67
N THR A 2 -11.25 -16.92 17.95
CA THR A 2 -10.51 -15.68 17.63
C THR A 2 -10.57 -15.27 16.16
N ASN A 3 -10.39 -16.21 15.23
CA ASN A 3 -10.36 -15.91 13.78
C ASN A 3 -11.70 -15.40 13.22
N TRP A 4 -12.83 -15.87 13.75
CA TRP A 4 -14.14 -15.35 13.38
C TRP A 4 -14.36 -13.93 13.88
N ILE A 5 -13.78 -13.58 15.02
CA ILE A 5 -13.81 -12.21 15.53
C ILE A 5 -13.06 -11.28 14.57
N TRP A 6 -11.90 -11.69 14.07
CA TRP A 6 -11.14 -10.89 13.10
C TRP A 6 -11.94 -10.65 11.81
N ILE A 7 -12.51 -11.71 11.22
CA ILE A 7 -13.34 -11.59 10.00
C ILE A 7 -14.55 -10.70 10.27
N GLY A 8 -15.27 -10.95 11.38
CA GLY A 8 -16.43 -10.16 11.75
C GLY A 8 -16.11 -8.69 11.99
N SER A 9 -15.00 -8.40 12.67
CA SER A 9 -14.54 -7.02 12.89
C SER A 9 -14.20 -6.32 11.57
N ALA A 10 -13.39 -6.93 10.71
CA ALA A 10 -13.03 -6.35 9.42
C ALA A 10 -14.30 -6.11 8.55
N THR A 11 -15.24 -7.07 8.56
CA THR A 11 -16.53 -6.92 7.86
C THR A 11 -17.33 -5.74 8.40
N LEU A 12 -17.43 -5.58 9.73
CA LEU A 12 -18.16 -4.47 10.35
C LEU A 12 -17.52 -3.12 10.03
N LEU A 13 -16.19 -3.05 10.01
CA LEU A 13 -15.46 -1.83 9.61
C LEU A 13 -15.76 -1.44 8.15
N CYS A 14 -15.95 -2.40 7.26
CA CYS A 14 -16.35 -2.15 5.88
C CYS A 14 -17.84 -1.76 5.77
N LEU A 15 -18.72 -2.54 6.41
CA LEU A 15 -20.17 -2.38 6.29
C LEU A 15 -20.65 -1.02 6.78
N GLN A 16 -20.05 -0.44 7.82
CA GLN A 16 -20.46 0.87 8.33
C GLN A 16 -20.36 1.95 7.24
N TRP A 17 -19.29 1.94 6.43
CA TRP A 17 -19.14 2.89 5.33
C TRP A 17 -20.06 2.57 4.16
N ILE A 18 -20.18 1.31 3.78
CA ILE A 18 -21.11 0.87 2.73
C ILE A 18 -22.52 1.32 3.04
N LEU A 19 -22.99 1.18 4.28
CA LEU A 19 -24.31 1.62 4.71
C LEU A 19 -24.46 3.13 4.64
N ILE A 20 -23.48 3.91 5.08
CA ILE A 20 -23.47 5.38 4.95
C ILE A 20 -23.56 5.78 3.47
N HIS A 21 -22.75 5.17 2.61
CA HIS A 21 -22.71 5.46 1.17
C HIS A 21 -24.05 5.13 0.49
N LEU A 22 -24.61 3.94 0.76
CA LEU A 22 -25.88 3.51 0.18
C LEU A 22 -27.09 4.30 0.69
N SER A 23 -27.04 4.81 1.93
CA SER A 23 -28.11 5.66 2.47
C SER A 23 -28.09 7.09 1.91
N GLY A 24 -27.10 7.44 1.08
CA GLY A 24 -26.90 8.80 0.60
C GLY A 24 -26.49 9.78 1.71
N GLY A 25 -25.97 9.26 2.83
CA GLY A 25 -25.52 10.06 3.96
C GLY A 25 -24.28 10.89 3.62
N HIS A 26 -24.31 12.17 3.98
CA HIS A 26 -23.17 13.08 3.84
C HIS A 26 -22.72 13.53 5.24
N PRO A 27 -21.93 12.72 5.96
CA PRO A 27 -21.43 13.11 7.27
C PRO A 27 -20.47 14.31 7.16
N PRO A 28 -20.25 15.06 8.27
CA PRO A 28 -19.23 16.11 8.31
C PRO A 28 -17.86 15.58 7.83
N PRO A 29 -16.98 16.43 7.23
CA PRO A 29 -15.73 16.00 6.58
C PRO A 29 -14.84 15.09 7.43
N HIS A 30 -14.66 15.43 8.71
CA HIS A 30 -13.84 14.63 9.63
C HIS A 30 -14.43 13.24 9.90
N TRP A 31 -15.76 13.11 9.99
CA TRP A 31 -16.43 11.81 10.10
C TRP A 31 -16.41 11.05 8.78
N MET A 32 -16.48 11.75 7.65
CA MET A 32 -16.34 11.15 6.32
C MET A 32 -14.94 10.54 6.15
N ALA A 33 -13.88 11.31 6.46
CA ALA A 33 -12.52 10.82 6.44
C ALA A 33 -12.30 9.63 7.39
N LEU A 34 -12.79 9.74 8.63
CA LEU A 34 -12.63 8.69 9.63
C LEU A 34 -13.35 7.39 9.23
N SER A 35 -14.62 7.48 8.85
CA SER A 35 -15.42 6.29 8.55
C SER A 35 -14.98 5.60 7.26
N SER A 36 -14.65 6.34 6.21
CA SER A 36 -14.11 5.77 4.97
C SER A 36 -12.69 5.23 5.16
N GLY A 37 -11.84 5.92 5.95
CA GLY A 37 -10.51 5.42 6.31
C GLY A 37 -10.54 4.11 7.11
N ILE A 38 -11.45 4.01 8.09
CA ILE A 38 -11.69 2.77 8.84
C ILE A 38 -12.19 1.65 7.91
N ALA A 39 -13.00 1.96 6.90
CA ALA A 39 -13.44 0.98 5.93
C ALA A 39 -12.29 0.50 5.03
N ILE A 40 -11.42 1.40 4.58
CA ILE A 40 -10.19 1.05 3.82
C ILE A 40 -9.31 0.13 4.68
N PHE A 41 -9.09 0.48 5.95
CA PHE A 41 -8.35 -0.34 6.90
C PHE A 41 -8.93 -1.76 7.04
N GLY A 42 -10.23 -1.90 7.24
CA GLY A 42 -10.90 -3.21 7.31
C GLY A 42 -10.80 -4.00 6.01
N ALA A 43 -11.00 -3.33 4.87
CA ALA A 43 -10.91 -3.92 3.54
C ALA A 43 -9.48 -4.38 3.20
N ALA A 44 -8.46 -3.64 3.63
CA ALA A 44 -7.06 -4.00 3.41
C ALA A 44 -6.70 -5.33 4.13
N PHE A 45 -7.21 -5.57 5.35
CA PHE A 45 -7.06 -6.88 6.00
C PHE A 45 -7.73 -8.00 5.22
N MET A 46 -8.98 -7.80 4.77
CA MET A 46 -9.70 -8.82 4.01
C MET A 46 -9.01 -9.11 2.67
N LEU A 47 -8.44 -8.08 2.04
CA LEU A 47 -7.68 -8.19 0.82
C LEU A 47 -6.39 -9.00 1.03
N SER A 48 -5.66 -8.75 2.13
CA SER A 48 -4.47 -9.51 2.52
C SER A 48 -4.81 -10.99 2.72
N TRP A 49 -5.88 -11.30 3.45
CA TRP A 49 -6.32 -12.69 3.64
C TRP A 49 -6.73 -13.37 2.33
N ALA A 50 -7.39 -12.63 1.44
CA ALA A 50 -7.73 -13.14 0.11
C ALA A 50 -6.46 -13.44 -0.71
N ALA A 51 -5.47 -12.57 -0.63
CA ALA A 51 -4.19 -12.72 -1.31
C ALA A 51 -3.42 -13.95 -0.80
N GLU A 52 -3.37 -14.15 0.53
CA GLU A 52 -2.76 -15.34 1.13
C GLU A 52 -3.46 -16.64 0.69
N LEU A 53 -4.80 -16.67 0.70
CA LEU A 53 -5.58 -17.84 0.24
C LEU A 53 -5.36 -18.13 -1.24
N ALA A 54 -5.26 -17.10 -2.08
CA ALA A 54 -5.08 -17.25 -3.51
C ALA A 54 -3.78 -17.97 -3.88
N GLN A 55 -2.73 -17.88 -3.05
CA GLN A 55 -1.44 -18.53 -3.26
C GLN A 55 -1.56 -20.06 -3.36
N LYS A 56 -2.57 -20.64 -2.72
CA LYS A 56 -2.82 -22.10 -2.77
C LYS A 56 -3.44 -22.58 -4.10
N ASP A 57 -4.01 -21.66 -4.88
CA ASP A 57 -4.80 -21.97 -6.07
C ASP A 57 -4.17 -21.46 -7.37
N ILE A 58 -3.13 -20.62 -7.29
CA ILE A 58 -2.50 -19.97 -8.44
C ILE A 58 -1.07 -20.47 -8.61
N PRO A 59 -0.59 -20.68 -9.86
CA PRO A 59 0.80 -21.00 -10.11
C PRO A 59 1.74 -19.98 -9.45
N GLN A 60 2.79 -20.46 -8.83
CA GLN A 60 3.72 -19.71 -8.01
C GLN A 60 4.21 -18.39 -8.63
N ALA A 61 4.61 -18.42 -9.91
CA ALA A 61 5.08 -17.22 -10.61
C ALA A 61 3.99 -16.13 -10.72
N LEU A 62 2.73 -16.54 -10.86
CA LEU A 62 1.59 -15.63 -10.93
C LEU A 62 1.18 -15.16 -9.53
N ALA A 63 1.30 -16.02 -8.52
CA ALA A 63 0.98 -15.67 -7.13
C ALA A 63 1.85 -14.52 -6.62
N ILE A 64 3.18 -14.58 -6.85
CA ILE A 64 4.10 -13.52 -6.45
C ILE A 64 3.72 -12.18 -7.11
N ALA A 65 3.43 -12.20 -8.42
CA ALA A 65 3.04 -11.00 -9.16
C ALA A 65 1.73 -10.40 -8.65
N LEU A 66 0.73 -11.25 -8.44
CA LEU A 66 -0.58 -10.83 -7.94
C LEU A 66 -0.52 -10.33 -6.50
N LEU A 67 0.22 -11.01 -5.63
CA LEU A 67 0.38 -10.60 -4.24
C LEU A 67 1.03 -9.24 -4.11
N ALA A 68 2.14 -9.03 -4.83
CA ALA A 68 2.81 -7.74 -4.84
C ALA A 68 1.91 -6.59 -5.32
N LEU A 69 0.96 -6.88 -6.23
CA LEU A 69 0.02 -5.89 -6.72
C LEU A 69 -1.18 -5.70 -5.78
N ILE A 70 -1.70 -6.80 -5.23
CA ILE A 70 -2.93 -6.81 -4.44
C ILE A 70 -2.71 -6.21 -3.05
N ALA A 71 -1.58 -6.50 -2.41
CA ALA A 71 -1.27 -6.00 -1.07
C ALA A 71 -1.33 -4.46 -1.00
N VAL A 72 -0.90 -3.77 -2.05
CA VAL A 72 -0.86 -2.30 -2.11
C VAL A 72 -2.08 -1.67 -2.81
N LEU A 73 -3.12 -2.44 -3.15
CA LEU A 73 -4.33 -1.90 -3.79
C LEU A 73 -5.01 -0.77 -3.00
N PRO A 74 -5.10 -0.81 -1.66
CA PRO A 74 -5.68 0.29 -0.90
C PRO A 74 -4.95 1.61 -1.10
N GLU A 75 -3.61 1.57 -1.12
CA GLU A 75 -2.77 2.72 -1.38
C GLU A 75 -2.93 3.22 -2.83
N TYR A 76 -2.91 2.28 -3.80
CA TYR A 76 -3.16 2.63 -5.20
C TYR A 76 -4.49 3.33 -5.40
N ALA A 77 -5.55 2.93 -4.71
CA ALA A 77 -6.85 3.56 -4.86
C ALA A 77 -6.82 5.05 -4.48
N VAL A 78 -6.13 5.41 -3.40
CA VAL A 78 -5.98 6.79 -2.94
C VAL A 78 -5.01 7.57 -3.83
N ASP A 79 -3.86 7.01 -4.17
CA ASP A 79 -2.88 7.66 -5.04
C ASP A 79 -3.41 7.91 -6.44
N MET A 80 -4.07 6.91 -7.03
CA MET A 80 -4.67 7.05 -8.37
C MET A 80 -5.82 8.05 -8.37
N TYR A 81 -6.58 8.15 -7.28
CA TYR A 81 -7.58 9.20 -7.12
C TYR A 81 -6.94 10.59 -7.17
N PHE A 82 -5.90 10.84 -6.37
CA PHE A 82 -5.20 12.13 -6.39
C PHE A 82 -4.55 12.41 -7.76
N ALA A 83 -3.92 11.42 -8.38
CA ALA A 83 -3.32 11.57 -9.71
C ALA A 83 -4.38 11.85 -10.80
N TRP A 84 -5.55 11.22 -10.71
CA TRP A 84 -6.67 11.47 -11.59
C TRP A 84 -7.22 12.90 -11.42
N GLN A 85 -7.38 13.36 -10.19
CA GLN A 85 -7.81 14.72 -9.92
C GLN A 85 -6.76 15.76 -10.34
N ALA A 86 -5.47 15.44 -10.19
CA ALA A 86 -4.37 16.30 -10.65
C ALA A 86 -4.45 16.59 -12.16
N GLY A 87 -4.93 15.64 -12.96
CA GLY A 87 -5.17 15.84 -14.39
C GLY A 87 -6.25 16.88 -14.69
N LYS A 88 -7.16 17.15 -13.76
CA LYS A 88 -8.25 18.13 -13.88
C LYS A 88 -7.94 19.44 -13.15
N ASP A 89 -7.28 19.36 -11.98
CA ASP A 89 -6.90 20.49 -11.13
C ASP A 89 -5.45 20.32 -10.67
N PRO A 90 -4.51 21.17 -11.11
CA PRO A 90 -3.09 21.07 -10.77
C PRO A 90 -2.78 21.06 -9.27
N ARG A 91 -3.67 21.58 -8.42
CA ARG A 91 -3.50 21.57 -6.95
C ARG A 91 -3.40 20.16 -6.39
N TYR A 92 -4.06 19.18 -7.03
CA TYR A 92 -4.01 17.78 -6.60
C TYR A 92 -2.66 17.11 -6.87
N THR A 93 -1.79 17.69 -7.69
CA THR A 93 -0.43 17.18 -7.88
C THR A 93 0.32 17.12 -6.54
N SER A 94 0.17 18.15 -5.69
CA SER A 94 0.80 18.18 -4.38
C SER A 94 0.30 17.05 -3.47
N PHE A 95 -0.98 16.70 -3.53
CA PHE A 95 -1.55 15.63 -2.73
C PHE A 95 -1.14 14.24 -3.22
N ALA A 96 -1.08 14.01 -4.53
CA ALA A 96 -0.54 12.78 -5.08
C ALA A 96 0.91 12.55 -4.65
N MET A 97 1.74 13.60 -4.72
CA MET A 97 3.14 13.54 -4.30
C MET A 97 3.25 13.37 -2.77
N ALA A 98 2.37 14.03 -1.98
CA ALA A 98 2.36 13.90 -0.53
C ALA A 98 2.03 12.47 -0.09
N ASN A 99 0.99 11.84 -0.66
CA ASN A 99 0.60 10.48 -0.32
C ASN A 99 1.70 9.49 -0.66
N MET A 100 2.20 9.54 -1.89
CA MET A 100 3.27 8.67 -2.38
C MET A 100 4.55 8.78 -1.55
N THR A 101 5.03 10.00 -1.25
CA THR A 101 6.24 10.19 -0.44
C THR A 101 6.00 9.82 1.02
N GLY A 102 4.82 10.14 1.54
CA GLY A 102 4.41 9.81 2.91
C GLY A 102 4.36 8.31 3.15
N ALA A 103 3.71 7.55 2.28
CA ALA A 103 3.65 6.09 2.32
C ALA A 103 5.04 5.48 2.36
N ASN A 104 5.89 5.86 1.43
CA ASN A 104 7.24 5.38 1.33
C ASN A 104 8.11 5.72 2.57
N ARG A 105 7.90 6.88 3.17
CA ARG A 105 8.60 7.31 4.41
C ARG A 105 8.05 6.62 5.65
N LEU A 106 6.74 6.41 5.71
CA LEU A 106 6.07 5.71 6.81
C LEU A 106 6.54 4.26 6.88
N LEU A 107 6.67 3.58 5.74
CA LEU A 107 7.12 2.19 5.65
C LEU A 107 8.51 2.01 6.27
N ILE A 108 9.47 2.86 5.91
CA ILE A 108 10.84 2.80 6.45
C ILE A 108 10.89 3.34 7.88
N GLY A 109 10.38 4.56 8.09
CA GLY A 109 10.54 5.28 9.35
C GLY A 109 9.75 4.67 10.50
N VAL A 110 8.59 4.10 10.22
CA VAL A 110 7.71 3.47 11.22
C VAL A 110 7.71 1.96 11.08
N GLY A 111 7.43 1.42 9.90
CA GLY A 111 7.28 -0.02 9.68
C GLY A 111 8.54 -0.81 10.00
N TRP A 112 9.65 -0.50 9.35
CA TRP A 112 10.93 -1.18 9.60
C TRP A 112 11.43 -0.95 11.02
N ALA A 113 11.33 0.28 11.53
CA ALA A 113 11.72 0.60 12.90
C ALA A 113 10.89 -0.20 13.92
N ALA A 114 9.58 -0.31 13.73
CA ALA A 114 8.69 -1.08 14.61
C ALA A 114 9.07 -2.57 14.65
N VAL A 115 9.40 -3.16 13.49
CA VAL A 115 9.87 -4.56 13.40
C VAL A 115 11.16 -4.74 14.19
N VAL A 116 12.17 -3.87 13.98
CA VAL A 116 13.46 -3.94 14.67
C VAL A 116 13.30 -3.76 16.17
N VAL A 117 12.52 -2.77 16.60
CA VAL A 117 12.26 -2.49 18.02
C VAL A 117 11.52 -3.66 18.68
N THR A 118 10.47 -4.17 18.02
CA THR A 118 9.71 -5.32 18.54
C THR A 118 10.59 -6.55 18.73
N TYR A 119 11.43 -6.86 17.74
CA TYR A 119 12.34 -7.98 17.80
C TYR A 119 13.41 -7.79 18.90
N TRP A 120 13.98 -6.57 19.00
CA TRP A 120 14.93 -6.23 20.05
C TRP A 120 14.34 -6.36 21.45
N LEU A 121 13.16 -5.81 21.69
CA LEU A 121 12.48 -5.89 23.00
C LEU A 121 12.22 -7.35 23.41
N LYS A 122 11.96 -8.21 22.45
CA LYS A 122 11.63 -9.61 22.71
C LYS A 122 12.87 -10.52 22.88
N THR A 123 13.97 -10.21 22.20
CA THR A 123 15.15 -11.08 22.13
C THR A 123 16.41 -10.48 22.72
N GLY A 124 16.46 -9.16 22.94
CA GLY A 124 17.68 -8.42 23.30
C GLY A 124 18.68 -8.27 22.13
N ARG A 125 18.41 -8.84 20.94
CA ARG A 125 19.30 -8.75 19.78
C ARG A 125 19.12 -7.40 19.09
N LYS A 126 20.23 -6.74 18.74
CA LYS A 126 20.25 -5.40 18.15
C LYS A 126 20.28 -5.40 16.62
N ALA A 127 20.28 -6.55 15.98
CA ALA A 127 20.34 -6.67 14.52
C ALA A 127 19.41 -7.80 14.06
N ILE A 128 18.78 -7.58 12.92
CA ILE A 128 18.06 -8.57 12.15
C ILE A 128 18.95 -8.96 10.98
N GLN A 129 19.18 -10.26 10.80
CA GLN A 129 19.85 -10.77 9.62
C GLN A 129 18.79 -11.02 8.55
N LEU A 130 18.94 -10.35 7.42
CA LEU A 130 18.11 -10.61 6.25
C LEU A 130 18.57 -11.89 5.57
N GLU A 131 17.62 -12.69 5.13
CA GLU A 131 17.86 -13.90 4.39
C GLU A 131 18.43 -13.59 2.99
N PRO A 132 19.28 -14.48 2.42
CA PRO A 132 19.88 -14.24 1.10
C PRO A 132 18.88 -14.03 -0.03
N GLU A 133 17.65 -14.51 0.13
CA GLU A 133 16.54 -14.38 -0.81
C GLU A 133 16.15 -12.92 -1.03
N HIS A 134 16.28 -12.06 0.00
CA HIS A 134 15.94 -10.63 -0.08
C HIS A 134 16.96 -9.78 -0.86
N LYS A 135 17.99 -10.38 -1.43
CA LYS A 135 18.94 -9.66 -2.31
C LYS A 135 18.26 -9.09 -3.56
N ILE A 136 17.21 -9.75 -4.05
CA ILE A 136 16.47 -9.31 -5.23
C ILE A 136 15.74 -7.99 -4.90
N GLU A 137 15.01 -7.94 -3.80
CA GLU A 137 14.30 -6.74 -3.35
C GLU A 137 15.27 -5.58 -3.15
N ILE A 138 16.35 -5.82 -2.40
CA ILE A 138 17.37 -4.79 -2.11
C ILE A 138 18.01 -4.26 -3.40
N PHE A 139 18.31 -5.12 -4.36
CA PHE A 139 18.90 -4.71 -5.62
C PHE A 139 17.97 -3.81 -6.44
N TYR A 140 16.72 -4.21 -6.63
CA TYR A 140 15.75 -3.43 -7.40
C TYR A 140 15.30 -2.16 -6.66
N LEU A 141 15.22 -2.20 -5.34
CA LEU A 141 15.00 -1.01 -4.52
C LEU A 141 16.16 -0.02 -4.68
N GLY A 142 17.40 -0.51 -4.67
CA GLY A 142 18.60 0.31 -4.92
C GLY A 142 18.57 0.98 -6.29
N LEU A 143 18.22 0.25 -7.35
CA LEU A 143 18.08 0.81 -8.70
C LEU A 143 17.01 1.91 -8.76
N ALA A 144 15.84 1.64 -8.20
CA ALA A 144 14.74 2.61 -8.14
C ALA A 144 15.15 3.85 -7.34
N THR A 145 15.84 3.67 -6.22
CA THR A 145 16.33 4.77 -5.37
C THR A 145 17.36 5.62 -6.08
N ILE A 146 18.34 5.03 -6.75
CA ILE A 146 19.33 5.79 -7.53
C ILE A 146 18.65 6.62 -8.62
N TYR A 147 17.70 6.02 -9.34
CA TYR A 147 16.95 6.75 -10.36
C TYR A 147 16.09 7.86 -9.78
N SER A 148 15.46 7.63 -8.62
CA SER A 148 14.56 8.60 -7.98
C SER A 148 15.23 9.93 -7.64
N PHE A 149 16.56 9.97 -7.45
CA PHE A 149 17.30 11.22 -7.28
C PHE A 149 17.28 12.13 -8.52
N ILE A 150 17.00 11.59 -9.70
CA ILE A 150 16.91 12.40 -10.93
C ILE A 150 15.66 13.28 -10.92
N ILE A 151 14.57 12.80 -10.31
CA ILE A 151 13.26 13.47 -10.32
C ILE A 151 13.31 14.87 -9.68
N PRO A 152 13.86 15.04 -8.45
CA PRO A 152 14.02 16.36 -7.84
C PRO A 152 14.80 17.37 -8.69
N PHE A 153 15.85 16.91 -9.40
CA PHE A 153 16.63 17.80 -10.28
C PHE A 153 15.84 18.22 -11.53
N LYS A 154 14.90 17.38 -11.99
CA LYS A 154 13.99 17.74 -13.10
C LYS A 154 12.85 18.66 -12.63
N GLY A 155 12.49 18.65 -11.33
CA GLY A 155 11.34 19.34 -10.77
C GLY A 155 10.00 18.85 -11.27
N ARG A 156 9.91 17.64 -11.84
CA ARG A 156 8.70 17.08 -12.41
C ARG A 156 8.75 15.55 -12.48
N LEU A 157 7.58 14.95 -12.48
CA LEU A 157 7.38 13.52 -12.74
C LEU A 157 6.66 13.35 -14.07
N ASP A 158 7.25 12.61 -15.00
CA ASP A 158 6.76 12.47 -16.37
C ASP A 158 6.68 11.01 -16.85
N LEU A 159 6.18 10.82 -18.08
CA LEU A 159 6.03 9.48 -18.65
C LEU A 159 7.35 8.75 -18.90
N THR A 160 8.48 9.46 -18.96
CA THR A 160 9.78 8.80 -19.04
C THR A 160 10.16 8.16 -17.72
N ASP A 161 9.82 8.81 -16.59
CA ASP A 161 9.96 8.22 -15.26
C ASP A 161 9.04 7.01 -15.10
N ALA A 162 7.79 7.11 -15.59
CA ALA A 162 6.88 5.97 -15.63
C ALA A 162 7.49 4.77 -16.35
N ALA A 163 8.04 4.97 -17.54
CA ALA A 163 8.66 3.91 -18.31
C ALA A 163 9.82 3.25 -17.57
N VAL A 164 10.67 4.05 -16.91
CA VAL A 164 11.81 3.53 -16.14
C VAL A 164 11.33 2.73 -14.92
N PHE A 165 10.45 3.30 -14.10
CA PHE A 165 9.97 2.62 -12.88
C PHE A 165 9.17 1.35 -13.20
N ILE A 166 8.29 1.38 -14.19
CA ILE A 166 7.52 0.20 -14.63
C ILE A 166 8.48 -0.87 -15.17
N THR A 167 9.55 -0.46 -15.90
CA THR A 167 10.56 -1.39 -16.39
C THR A 167 11.33 -2.03 -15.23
N ILE A 168 11.75 -1.26 -14.24
CA ILE A 168 12.42 -1.78 -13.03
C ILE A 168 11.50 -2.79 -12.34
N PHE A 169 10.22 -2.44 -12.16
CA PHE A 169 9.24 -3.34 -11.56
C PHE A 169 9.05 -4.64 -12.36
N ALA A 170 8.93 -4.55 -13.69
CA ALA A 170 8.79 -5.73 -14.54
C ALA A 170 10.00 -6.68 -14.44
N PHE A 171 11.22 -6.13 -14.38
CA PHE A 171 12.42 -6.93 -14.15
C PHE A 171 12.48 -7.52 -12.74
N TYR A 172 12.07 -6.75 -11.72
CA TYR A 172 11.91 -7.25 -10.36
C TYR A 172 10.96 -8.45 -10.33
N MET A 173 9.76 -8.32 -10.90
CA MET A 173 8.77 -9.39 -10.96
C MET A 173 9.31 -10.64 -11.69
N ARG A 174 10.03 -10.44 -12.80
CA ARG A 174 10.68 -11.53 -13.52
C ARG A 174 11.77 -12.22 -12.68
N ALA A 175 12.52 -11.47 -11.89
CA ALA A 175 13.56 -12.03 -11.02
C ALA A 175 12.93 -12.78 -9.83
N ALA A 176 11.95 -12.17 -9.17
CA ALA A 176 11.21 -12.75 -8.05
C ALA A 176 10.48 -14.05 -8.44
N SER A 177 9.89 -14.11 -9.65
CA SER A 177 9.20 -15.32 -10.13
C SER A 177 10.13 -16.51 -10.40
N LYS A 178 11.44 -16.32 -10.42
CA LYS A 178 12.45 -17.37 -10.59
C LYS A 178 13.11 -17.79 -9.27
N ALA A 179 12.89 -17.04 -8.20
CA ALA A 179 13.41 -17.40 -6.89
C ALA A 179 12.72 -18.66 -6.37
N SER A 180 13.44 -19.47 -5.61
CA SER A 180 12.87 -20.62 -4.91
C SER A 180 11.85 -20.11 -3.88
N HIS A 181 10.63 -20.58 -3.95
CA HIS A 181 9.57 -20.18 -3.04
C HIS A 181 9.36 -21.26 -1.97
N VAL A 182 9.29 -20.83 -0.75
CA VAL A 182 8.74 -21.62 0.34
C VAL A 182 7.24 -21.35 0.36
N GLU A 183 6.42 -22.39 0.33
CA GLU A 183 4.97 -22.20 0.50
C GLU A 183 4.71 -21.45 1.79
N PRO A 184 3.98 -20.33 1.77
CA PRO A 184 3.71 -19.57 2.98
C PRO A 184 2.83 -20.43 3.91
N GLU A 185 3.23 -20.50 5.17
CA GLU A 185 2.35 -21.03 6.21
C GLU A 185 1.22 -20.04 6.41
N LEU A 186 0.00 -20.45 6.06
CA LEU A 186 -1.18 -19.63 6.29
C LEU A 186 -1.45 -19.52 7.79
N GLU A 187 -1.79 -18.33 8.24
CA GLU A 187 -2.07 -18.06 9.65
C GLU A 187 -3.40 -17.30 9.82
N GLY A 188 -3.97 -17.38 11.03
CA GLY A 188 -5.18 -16.65 11.36
C GLY A 188 -6.40 -17.04 10.52
N PRO A 189 -7.16 -16.05 9.99
CA PRO A 189 -8.33 -16.30 9.16
C PRO A 189 -8.08 -17.14 7.91
N PRO A 190 -7.00 -16.92 7.10
CA PRO A 190 -6.67 -17.78 5.96
C PRO A 190 -6.48 -19.25 6.34
N ALA A 191 -5.71 -19.54 7.36
CA ALA A 191 -5.50 -20.91 7.84
C ALA A 191 -6.81 -21.58 8.27
N MET A 192 -7.67 -20.84 8.96
CA MET A 192 -8.98 -21.37 9.37
C MET A 192 -9.86 -21.69 8.16
N ILE A 193 -9.87 -20.86 7.14
CA ILE A 193 -10.66 -21.08 5.92
C ILE A 193 -10.10 -22.29 5.15
N GLU A 194 -8.78 -22.39 5.01
CA GLU A 194 -8.12 -23.54 4.37
C GLU A 194 -8.51 -24.86 5.03
N HIS A 195 -8.45 -24.92 6.38
CA HIS A 195 -8.77 -26.15 7.12
C HIS A 195 -10.24 -26.53 7.12
N ARG A 196 -11.14 -25.55 6.97
CA ARG A 196 -12.60 -25.80 7.06
C ARG A 196 -13.29 -25.92 5.73
N CYS A 197 -12.72 -25.42 4.67
CA CYS A 197 -13.33 -25.35 3.36
C CYS A 197 -12.61 -26.31 2.40
N GLY A 198 -13.36 -27.08 1.64
CA GLY A 198 -12.81 -27.78 0.47
C GLY A 198 -12.39 -26.78 -0.62
N GLU A 199 -11.60 -27.23 -1.60
CA GLU A 199 -11.00 -26.37 -2.64
C GLU A 199 -12.00 -25.42 -3.31
N GLY A 200 -13.17 -25.93 -3.74
CA GLY A 200 -14.18 -25.10 -4.41
C GLY A 200 -14.74 -24.01 -3.51
N MET A 201 -15.01 -24.32 -2.25
CA MET A 201 -15.50 -23.34 -1.27
C MET A 201 -14.41 -22.32 -0.92
N ARG A 202 -13.15 -22.76 -0.76
CA ARG A 202 -12.00 -21.86 -0.52
C ARG A 202 -11.88 -20.84 -1.65
N ARG A 203 -11.90 -21.27 -2.92
CA ARG A 203 -11.86 -20.39 -4.10
C ARG A 203 -13.01 -19.39 -4.12
N CYS A 204 -14.21 -19.84 -3.79
CA CYS A 204 -15.38 -18.98 -3.71
C CYS A 204 -15.21 -17.91 -2.62
N VAL A 205 -14.77 -18.30 -1.41
CA VAL A 205 -14.51 -17.38 -0.30
C VAL A 205 -13.40 -16.39 -0.67
N THR A 206 -12.31 -16.85 -1.28
CA THR A 206 -11.22 -15.99 -1.76
C THR A 206 -11.74 -14.94 -2.73
N LEU A 207 -12.51 -15.34 -3.72
CA LEU A 207 -13.11 -14.41 -4.69
C LEU A 207 -14.06 -13.41 -4.01
N LEU A 208 -14.89 -13.86 -3.09
CA LEU A 208 -15.80 -12.98 -2.34
C LEU A 208 -15.03 -11.97 -1.49
N LEU A 209 -13.95 -12.38 -0.83
CA LEU A 209 -13.08 -11.48 -0.08
C LEU A 209 -12.46 -10.41 -1.00
N PHE A 210 -11.95 -10.80 -2.19
CA PHE A 210 -11.42 -9.87 -3.18
C PHE A 210 -12.47 -8.87 -3.65
N LEU A 211 -13.62 -9.36 -4.07
CA LEU A 211 -14.69 -8.50 -4.61
C LEU A 211 -15.23 -7.54 -3.55
N PHE A 212 -15.45 -8.04 -2.34
CA PHE A 212 -15.97 -7.22 -1.24
C PHE A 212 -14.96 -6.16 -0.79
N SER A 213 -13.70 -6.55 -0.59
CA SER A 213 -12.66 -5.59 -0.20
C SER A 213 -12.35 -4.59 -1.31
N GLY A 214 -12.22 -5.05 -2.56
CA GLY A 214 -12.00 -4.19 -3.70
C GLY A 214 -13.13 -3.18 -3.91
N PHE A 215 -14.39 -3.63 -3.81
CA PHE A 215 -15.56 -2.74 -3.86
C PHE A 215 -15.54 -1.70 -2.73
N THR A 216 -15.25 -2.14 -1.49
CA THR A 216 -15.18 -1.23 -0.34
C THR A 216 -14.10 -0.16 -0.53
N ILE A 217 -12.89 -0.56 -0.97
CA ILE A 217 -11.80 0.37 -1.24
C ILE A 217 -12.19 1.36 -2.33
N PHE A 218 -12.78 0.88 -3.41
CA PHE A 218 -13.20 1.71 -4.54
C PHE A 218 -14.18 2.81 -4.14
N ILE A 219 -15.23 2.47 -3.36
CA ILE A 219 -16.23 3.46 -2.93
C ILE A 219 -15.77 4.33 -1.75
N ALA A 220 -14.68 3.95 -1.06
CA ALA A 220 -14.17 4.69 0.09
C ALA A 220 -13.02 5.63 -0.28
N ALA A 221 -12.25 5.39 -1.36
CA ALA A 221 -11.04 6.13 -1.68
C ALA A 221 -11.29 7.63 -1.92
N GLU A 222 -12.27 7.99 -2.77
CA GLU A 222 -12.63 9.39 -3.02
C GLU A 222 -13.15 10.10 -1.76
N PRO A 223 -14.17 9.58 -1.03
CA PRO A 223 -14.65 10.21 0.19
C PRO A 223 -13.57 10.34 1.28
N PHE A 224 -12.65 9.40 1.35
CA PHE A 224 -11.52 9.46 2.27
C PHE A 224 -10.59 10.60 1.92
N ALA A 225 -10.14 10.68 0.67
CA ALA A 225 -9.24 11.70 0.20
C ALA A 225 -9.85 13.11 0.36
N GLU A 226 -11.07 13.32 -0.13
CA GLU A 226 -11.78 14.60 -0.01
C GLU A 226 -12.12 14.96 1.43
N GLY A 227 -12.47 13.95 2.24
CA GLY A 227 -12.70 14.13 3.67
C GLY A 227 -11.47 14.61 4.42
N LEU A 228 -10.26 14.10 4.08
CA LEU A 228 -9.00 14.59 4.64
C LEU A 228 -8.74 16.06 4.27
N LEU A 229 -8.89 16.40 2.99
CA LEU A 229 -8.71 17.77 2.51
C LEU A 229 -9.68 18.74 3.20
N ALA A 230 -10.97 18.40 3.23
CA ALA A 230 -11.99 19.22 3.87
C ALA A 230 -11.79 19.33 5.41
N THR A 231 -11.27 18.27 6.04
CA THR A 231 -10.91 18.27 7.47
C THR A 231 -9.77 19.26 7.73
N GLY A 232 -8.73 19.24 6.89
CA GLY A 232 -7.63 20.19 6.95
C GLY A 232 -8.13 21.63 6.92
N ARG A 233 -8.98 21.97 5.95
CA ARG A 233 -9.60 23.31 5.82
C ARG A 233 -10.44 23.68 7.04
N THR A 234 -11.20 22.74 7.59
CA THR A 234 -12.09 23.00 8.72
C THR A 234 -11.33 23.30 10.01
N PHE A 235 -10.24 22.56 10.26
CA PHE A 235 -9.46 22.69 11.50
C PHE A 235 -8.20 23.56 11.35
N GLY A 236 -7.96 24.16 10.18
CA GLY A 236 -6.77 24.96 9.92
C GLY A 236 -5.47 24.13 9.93
N ILE A 237 -5.58 22.82 9.67
CA ILE A 237 -4.44 21.91 9.52
C ILE A 237 -4.06 21.87 8.05
N GLU A 238 -2.78 21.94 7.77
CA GLU A 238 -2.29 21.88 6.40
C GLU A 238 -2.68 20.55 5.72
N GLU A 239 -3.42 20.63 4.61
CA GLU A 239 -3.96 19.50 3.87
C GLU A 239 -2.86 18.52 3.44
N PHE A 240 -1.72 19.05 3.01
CA PHE A 240 -0.56 18.28 2.61
C PHE A 240 -0.08 17.33 3.73
N ILE A 241 -0.01 17.80 4.97
CA ILE A 241 0.42 16.97 6.12
C ILE A 241 -0.58 15.86 6.41
N LEU A 242 -1.88 16.16 6.33
CA LEU A 242 -2.91 15.14 6.55
C LEU A 242 -2.85 14.03 5.49
N VAL A 243 -2.70 14.41 4.23
CA VAL A 243 -2.57 13.44 3.14
C VAL A 243 -1.26 12.66 3.25
N GLN A 244 -0.16 13.32 3.62
CA GLN A 244 1.15 12.67 3.72
C GLN A 244 1.23 11.61 4.84
N TRP A 245 0.47 11.77 5.93
CA TRP A 245 0.60 10.90 7.10
C TRP A 245 -0.63 10.04 7.37
N LEU A 246 -1.85 10.63 7.31
CA LEU A 246 -3.06 9.88 7.66
C LEU A 246 -3.54 8.96 6.54
N ALA A 247 -3.37 9.36 5.27
CA ALA A 247 -3.78 8.52 4.17
C ALA A 247 -2.96 7.23 4.11
N PRO A 248 -1.61 7.26 4.10
CA PRO A 248 -0.82 6.05 4.14
C PRO A 248 -1.02 5.23 5.41
N LEU A 249 -1.22 5.88 6.56
CA LEU A 249 -1.48 5.16 7.81
C LEU A 249 -2.74 4.30 7.71
N ALA A 250 -3.79 4.76 7.05
CA ALA A 250 -5.01 4.00 6.87
C ALA A 250 -4.81 2.81 5.90
N SER A 251 -4.11 3.01 4.79
CA SER A 251 -3.91 2.00 3.77
C SER A 251 -2.85 0.95 4.13
N GLU A 252 -1.76 1.33 4.81
CA GLU A 252 -0.62 0.45 5.11
C GLU A 252 -0.65 -0.19 6.51
N SER A 253 -1.53 0.28 7.41
CA SER A 253 -1.61 -0.27 8.77
C SER A 253 -1.75 -1.79 8.84
N PRO A 254 -2.51 -2.48 7.96
CA PRO A 254 -2.56 -3.94 7.96
C PRO A 254 -1.20 -4.58 7.73
N GLU A 255 -0.40 -4.04 6.81
CA GLU A 255 0.95 -4.54 6.53
C GLU A 255 1.88 -4.37 7.74
N PHE A 256 1.81 -3.22 8.41
CA PHE A 256 2.58 -2.99 9.64
C PHE A 256 2.17 -3.94 10.76
N ILE A 257 0.88 -4.16 10.94
CA ILE A 257 0.38 -5.08 11.98
C ILE A 257 0.85 -6.50 11.69
N VAL A 258 0.73 -6.96 10.44
CA VAL A 258 1.20 -8.30 10.04
C VAL A 258 2.72 -8.42 10.24
N ALA A 259 3.49 -7.43 9.81
CA ALA A 259 4.94 -7.42 10.00
C ALA A 259 5.32 -7.44 11.50
N ILE A 260 4.66 -6.67 12.35
CA ILE A 260 4.89 -6.68 13.80
C ILE A 260 4.51 -8.05 14.39
N LEU A 261 3.43 -8.69 13.94
CA LEU A 261 3.03 -10.02 14.39
C LEU A 261 4.11 -11.07 14.06
N PHE A 262 4.68 -11.05 12.84
CA PHE A 262 5.81 -11.92 12.49
C PHE A 262 7.04 -11.64 13.37
N ALA A 263 7.36 -10.38 13.64
CA ALA A 263 8.46 -10.01 14.54
C ALA A 263 8.23 -10.53 15.97
N LEU A 264 6.98 -10.45 16.47
CA LEU A 264 6.58 -11.02 17.78
C LEU A 264 6.70 -12.55 17.82
N ARG A 265 6.57 -13.22 16.69
CA ARG A 265 6.75 -14.68 16.55
C ARG A 265 8.20 -15.10 16.30
N LEU A 266 9.15 -14.18 16.42
CA LEU A 266 10.57 -14.41 16.17
C LEU A 266 10.90 -14.78 14.73
N GLN A 267 10.10 -14.29 13.78
CA GLN A 267 10.31 -14.42 12.34
C GLN A 267 10.67 -13.04 11.71
N PRO A 268 11.76 -12.39 12.13
CA PRO A 268 12.06 -11.03 11.68
C PRO A 268 12.48 -10.98 10.20
N GLY A 269 13.02 -12.07 9.65
CA GLY A 269 13.34 -12.18 8.22
C GLY A 269 12.08 -12.07 7.37
N THR A 270 11.06 -12.89 7.64
CA THR A 270 9.76 -12.85 6.96
C THR A 270 9.09 -11.49 7.10
N SER A 271 9.14 -10.92 8.32
CA SER A 271 8.60 -9.59 8.61
C SER A 271 9.23 -8.49 7.73
N MET A 272 10.56 -8.44 7.72
CA MET A 272 11.29 -7.46 6.89
C MET A 272 11.13 -7.72 5.39
N GLY A 273 11.09 -8.98 4.98
CA GLY A 273 10.88 -9.36 3.58
C GLY A 273 9.54 -8.85 3.03
N ALA A 274 8.46 -8.99 3.80
CA ALA A 274 7.15 -8.45 3.42
C ALA A 274 7.21 -6.93 3.20
N LEU A 275 7.80 -6.18 4.16
CA LEU A 275 7.93 -4.73 4.04
C LEU A 275 8.90 -4.29 2.93
N LEU A 276 9.94 -5.07 2.64
CA LEU A 276 10.86 -4.82 1.51
C LEU A 276 10.15 -4.98 0.16
N SER A 277 9.37 -6.06 -0.01
CA SER A 277 8.59 -6.29 -1.22
C SER A 277 7.56 -5.18 -1.45
N SER A 278 6.83 -4.78 -0.40
CA SER A 278 5.92 -3.64 -0.45
C SER A 278 6.64 -2.37 -0.87
N LYS A 279 7.80 -2.07 -0.25
CA LYS A 279 8.62 -0.90 -0.60
C LYS A 279 9.08 -0.91 -2.06
N VAL A 280 9.51 -2.05 -2.61
CA VAL A 280 9.90 -2.14 -4.03
C VAL A 280 8.71 -1.78 -4.91
N ASN A 281 7.53 -2.31 -4.63
CA ASN A 281 6.32 -2.01 -5.40
C ASN A 281 5.97 -0.53 -5.35
N GLN A 282 5.91 0.04 -4.14
CA GLN A 282 5.59 1.46 -3.94
C GLN A 282 6.63 2.38 -4.58
N TRP A 283 7.92 2.05 -4.45
CA TRP A 283 9.02 2.86 -4.98
C TRP A 283 9.33 2.60 -6.45
N THR A 284 8.52 1.81 -7.14
CA THR A 284 8.61 1.53 -8.57
C THR A 284 7.26 1.68 -9.28
N LEU A 285 6.40 0.66 -9.24
CA LEU A 285 5.15 0.63 -10.00
C LEU A 285 4.20 1.76 -9.57
N LEU A 286 4.04 2.02 -8.28
CA LEU A 286 3.14 3.07 -7.79
C LEU A 286 3.57 4.44 -8.32
N ILE A 287 4.85 4.82 -8.14
CA ILE A 287 5.37 6.09 -8.66
C ILE A 287 5.22 6.16 -10.18
N GLY A 288 5.52 5.06 -10.88
CA GLY A 288 5.42 4.99 -12.33
C GLY A 288 3.98 5.15 -12.84
N MET A 289 2.98 4.73 -12.06
CA MET A 289 1.56 4.86 -12.44
C MET A 289 1.01 6.28 -12.29
N LEU A 290 1.56 7.12 -11.40
CA LEU A 290 1.07 8.48 -11.17
C LEU A 290 1.02 9.33 -12.46
N PRO A 291 2.13 9.51 -13.21
CA PRO A 291 2.10 10.31 -14.43
C PRO A 291 1.29 9.66 -15.56
N VAL A 292 1.10 8.34 -15.55
CA VAL A 292 0.24 7.65 -16.51
C VAL A 292 -1.23 8.02 -16.26
N VAL A 293 -1.71 7.88 -15.02
CA VAL A 293 -3.08 8.22 -14.63
C VAL A 293 -3.35 9.71 -14.81
N PHE A 294 -2.38 10.56 -14.45
CA PHE A 294 -2.45 12.00 -14.71
C PHE A 294 -2.63 12.30 -16.20
N ALA A 295 -1.81 11.72 -17.07
CA ALA A 295 -1.88 11.96 -18.52
C ALA A 295 -3.21 11.50 -19.12
N VAL A 296 -3.74 10.34 -18.68
CA VAL A 296 -5.06 9.85 -19.10
C VAL A 296 -6.16 10.80 -18.67
N SER A 297 -6.14 11.26 -17.42
CA SER A 297 -7.14 12.19 -16.89
C SER A 297 -7.07 13.57 -17.56
N ALA A 298 -5.85 14.08 -17.78
CA ALA A 298 -5.62 15.37 -18.42
C ALA A 298 -5.92 15.37 -19.93
N GLY A 299 -6.05 14.19 -20.56
CA GLY A 299 -6.21 14.04 -22.01
C GLY A 299 -5.00 14.53 -22.81
N ARG A 300 -3.83 14.66 -22.19
CA ARG A 300 -2.59 15.15 -22.81
C ARG A 300 -1.36 14.50 -22.20
N LEU A 301 -0.33 14.33 -23.02
CA LEU A 301 0.98 13.87 -22.56
C LEU A 301 1.74 15.07 -21.98
N GLY A 302 1.66 15.24 -20.67
CA GLY A 302 2.34 16.32 -19.95
C GLY A 302 2.90 15.83 -18.63
N PRO A 303 3.90 16.52 -18.06
CA PRO A 303 4.46 16.18 -16.77
C PRO A 303 3.53 16.63 -15.61
N MET A 304 3.68 15.98 -14.48
CA MET A 304 3.23 16.45 -13.18
C MET A 304 4.33 17.39 -12.64
N GLU A 305 4.09 18.69 -12.72
CA GLU A 305 5.06 19.70 -12.22
C GLU A 305 5.07 19.68 -10.69
N MET A 306 6.26 19.79 -10.11
CA MET A 306 6.49 19.75 -8.67
C MET A 306 6.85 21.13 -8.16
N ASP A 307 6.27 21.56 -7.04
CA ASP A 307 6.71 22.74 -6.32
C ASP A 307 7.97 22.45 -5.47
N GLN A 308 8.54 23.48 -4.88
CA GLN A 308 9.77 23.38 -4.07
C GLN A 308 9.62 22.36 -2.93
N ARG A 309 8.48 22.31 -2.27
CA ARG A 309 8.21 21.40 -1.17
C ARG A 309 8.18 19.93 -1.64
N GLN A 310 7.51 19.68 -2.76
CA GLN A 310 7.43 18.34 -3.34
C GLN A 310 8.81 17.84 -3.79
N ILE A 311 9.64 18.74 -4.33
CA ILE A 311 11.03 18.45 -4.69
C ILE A 311 11.82 18.03 -3.44
N GLU A 312 11.71 18.79 -2.35
CA GLU A 312 12.38 18.49 -1.08
C GLU A 312 11.90 17.16 -0.48
N GLU A 313 10.58 16.91 -0.47
CA GLU A 313 10.00 15.66 0.01
C GLU A 313 10.43 14.45 -0.83
N MET A 314 10.48 14.60 -2.15
CA MET A 314 10.96 13.56 -3.05
C MET A 314 12.44 13.25 -2.83
N PHE A 315 13.27 14.30 -2.68
CA PHE A 315 14.69 14.15 -2.37
C PHE A 315 14.90 13.46 -1.01
N LEU A 316 14.16 13.88 0.02
CA LEU A 316 14.25 13.31 1.35
C LEU A 316 13.82 11.83 1.36
N THR A 317 12.76 11.49 0.61
CA THR A 317 12.28 10.10 0.50
C THR A 317 13.28 9.22 -0.25
N ALA A 318 13.90 9.74 -1.31
CA ALA A 318 14.98 9.05 -2.00
C ALA A 318 16.20 8.82 -1.08
N ALA A 319 16.61 9.84 -0.33
CA ALA A 319 17.70 9.73 0.65
C ALA A 319 17.42 8.74 1.77
N GLN A 320 16.17 8.68 2.25
CA GLN A 320 15.75 7.72 3.27
C GLN A 320 15.73 6.27 2.74
N SER A 321 15.61 6.10 1.43
CA SER A 321 15.53 4.78 0.77
C SER A 321 16.92 4.19 0.42
N LEU A 322 18.02 4.94 0.65
CA LEU A 322 19.41 4.46 0.56
C LEU A 322 19.78 3.63 1.79
#